data_7dca4d53963a6cb19909a80cfea2034d
#
_entry.id   7dca4d53963a6cb19909a80cfea2034d
#
_cell.length_a   1.000
_cell.length_b   1.000
_cell.length_c   1.000
_cell.angle_alpha   90.00
_cell.angle_beta   90.00
_cell.angle_gamma   90.00
#
_symmetry.space_group_name_H-M   'P 1'
#
loop_
_entity.id
_entity.type
_entity.pdbx_description
1 polymer ?
#
loop_
_entity_poly.entity_id
_entity_poly.type
_entity_poly.pdbx_seq_one_letter_code
_entity_poly.pdbx_strand_id
1 'polypeptide(L)'
;IVVEWKLLLHDLQDAMAQAEEVSVLIVGDVKQSIYRWRGGDWRLLKSEAVEALGKESTITEPLTHNYRSLRSVVEFNNKTIECVVEKDGAYLNAMLDKALSNKEITPALHSSLYNIMSSAYADHNQKSGSRSSEDGYAEVTIYDSERGFSPFIQTIEDVISRGYRYRDILIL
;
A
#
# COMPACT_ATOMS: atom_id res chain seq x y z
N ILE A 1 4.20 -20.08 0.94
CA ILE A 1 3.08 -19.11 0.69
C ILE A 1 2.69 -19.10 -0.78
N VAL A 2 3.60 -18.88 -1.74
CA VAL A 2 3.26 -18.86 -3.18
C VAL A 2 2.76 -20.22 -3.67
N VAL A 3 3.36 -21.32 -3.21
CA VAL A 3 2.94 -22.69 -3.57
C VAL A 3 1.55 -22.99 -2.99
N GLU A 4 1.32 -22.63 -1.74
CA GLU A 4 0.03 -22.81 -1.06
C GLU A 4 -1.08 -21.98 -1.73
N TRP A 5 -0.77 -20.76 -2.18
CA TRP A 5 -1.71 -19.92 -2.91
C TRP A 5 -2.11 -20.53 -4.26
N LYS A 6 -1.14 -21.10 -5.01
CA LYS A 6 -1.43 -21.74 -6.29
C LYS A 6 -2.31 -22.98 -6.12
N LEU A 7 -2.09 -23.76 -5.06
CA LEU A 7 -2.97 -24.89 -4.73
C LEU A 7 -4.39 -24.40 -4.42
N LEU A 8 -4.53 -23.37 -3.61
CA LEU A 8 -5.83 -22.79 -3.29
C LEU A 8 -6.56 -22.26 -4.54
N LEU A 9 -5.87 -21.59 -5.44
CA LEU A 9 -6.46 -21.11 -6.70
C LEU A 9 -6.92 -22.28 -7.59
N HIS A 10 -6.16 -23.36 -7.63
CA HIS A 10 -6.54 -24.58 -8.37
C HIS A 10 -7.82 -25.21 -7.78
N ASP A 11 -7.87 -25.35 -6.45
CA ASP A 11 -9.05 -25.88 -5.77
C ASP A 11 -10.30 -25.01 -6.00
N LEU A 12 -10.12 -23.68 -6.04
CA LEU A 12 -11.21 -22.75 -6.37
C LEU A 12 -11.66 -22.88 -7.82
N GLN A 13 -10.73 -23.05 -8.77
CA GLN A 13 -11.07 -23.28 -10.18
C GLN A 13 -11.84 -24.60 -10.36
N ASP A 14 -11.42 -25.65 -9.69
CA ASP A 14 -12.12 -26.95 -9.73
C ASP A 14 -13.52 -26.84 -9.13
N ALA A 15 -13.68 -26.14 -8.02
CA ALA A 15 -14.97 -25.89 -7.41
C ALA A 15 -15.90 -25.08 -8.33
N MET A 16 -15.37 -24.07 -9.00
CA MET A 16 -16.13 -23.25 -9.97
C MET A 16 -16.55 -24.07 -11.20
N ALA A 17 -15.72 -25.03 -11.64
CA ALA A 17 -16.05 -25.87 -12.77
C ALA A 17 -17.12 -26.93 -12.48
N GLN A 18 -17.29 -27.32 -11.21
CA GLN A 18 -18.21 -28.38 -10.79
C GLN A 18 -19.59 -27.88 -10.31
N ALA A 19 -19.74 -26.60 -10.05
CA ALA A 19 -20.98 -26.04 -9.51
C ALA A 19 -21.70 -25.16 -10.54
N GLU A 20 -23.05 -25.22 -10.52
CA GLU A 20 -23.90 -24.39 -11.40
C GLU A 20 -23.84 -22.89 -11.00
N GLU A 21 -23.72 -22.60 -9.72
CA GLU A 21 -23.55 -21.25 -9.19
C GLU A 21 -22.47 -21.25 -8.11
N VAL A 22 -21.39 -20.50 -8.35
CA VAL A 22 -20.30 -20.27 -7.37
C VAL A 22 -20.02 -18.79 -7.28
N SER A 23 -19.90 -18.29 -6.06
CA SER A 23 -19.32 -16.98 -5.81
C SER A 23 -18.09 -17.11 -4.92
N VAL A 24 -16.99 -16.46 -5.33
CA VAL A 24 -15.73 -16.41 -4.61
C VAL A 24 -15.45 -14.97 -4.24
N LEU A 25 -15.14 -14.71 -2.97
CA LEU A 25 -14.71 -13.42 -2.49
C LEU A 25 -13.25 -13.49 -2.03
N ILE A 26 -12.38 -12.72 -2.69
CA ILE A 26 -10.99 -12.56 -2.29
C ILE A 26 -10.80 -11.12 -1.80
N VAL A 27 -10.31 -10.96 -0.58
CA VAL A 27 -10.05 -9.65 0.02
C VAL A 27 -8.57 -9.56 0.39
N GLY A 28 -7.95 -8.44 0.05
CA GLY A 28 -6.56 -8.20 0.40
C GLY A 28 -6.11 -6.78 0.06
N ASP A 29 -4.86 -6.50 0.37
CA ASP A 29 -4.23 -5.22 0.07
C ASP A 29 -2.83 -5.45 -0.47
N VAL A 30 -2.64 -5.18 -1.76
CA VAL A 30 -1.35 -5.36 -2.45
C VAL A 30 -0.25 -4.46 -1.85
N LYS A 31 -0.63 -3.30 -1.30
CA LYS A 31 0.31 -2.33 -0.70
C LYS A 31 0.85 -2.82 0.65
N GLN A 32 0.15 -3.78 1.30
CA GLN A 32 0.61 -4.42 2.54
C GLN A 32 1.48 -5.66 2.30
N SER A 33 1.82 -5.99 1.06
CA SER A 33 2.71 -7.11 0.71
C SER A 33 4.18 -6.77 0.97
N ILE A 34 4.51 -6.44 2.22
CA ILE A 34 5.85 -6.02 2.67
C ILE A 34 6.80 -7.18 3.00
N TYR A 35 6.30 -8.42 3.01
CA TYR A 35 7.07 -9.61 3.39
C TYR A 35 7.60 -10.41 2.18
N ARG A 36 8.17 -9.72 1.18
CA ARG A 36 8.73 -10.39 0.00
C ARG A 36 9.79 -11.43 0.36
N TRP A 37 10.61 -11.14 1.34
CA TRP A 37 11.65 -12.04 1.86
C TRP A 37 11.10 -13.32 2.51
N ARG A 38 9.80 -13.35 2.84
CA ARG A 38 9.07 -14.54 3.29
C ARG A 38 8.21 -15.17 2.19
N GLY A 39 8.44 -14.84 0.92
CA GLY A 39 7.67 -15.34 -0.20
C GLY A 39 6.33 -14.63 -0.41
N GLY A 40 6.14 -13.44 0.16
CA GLY A 40 5.00 -12.58 -0.19
C GLY A 40 5.17 -12.04 -1.61
N ASP A 41 4.12 -12.15 -2.42
CA ASP A 41 4.11 -11.63 -3.78
C ASP A 41 2.81 -10.86 -4.04
N TRP A 42 2.94 -9.56 -4.23
CA TRP A 42 1.82 -8.66 -4.48
C TRP A 42 1.08 -8.96 -5.79
N ARG A 43 1.75 -9.61 -6.75
CA ARG A 43 1.18 -10.00 -8.05
C ARG A 43 0.08 -11.04 -7.89
N LEU A 44 0.15 -11.86 -6.84
CA LEU A 44 -0.85 -12.88 -6.56
C LEU A 44 -2.26 -12.30 -6.49
N LEU A 45 -2.41 -11.19 -5.78
CA LEU A 45 -3.71 -10.53 -5.64
C LEU A 45 -4.02 -9.60 -6.81
N LYS A 46 -3.01 -8.89 -7.35
CA LYS A 46 -3.22 -7.87 -8.39
C LYS A 46 -3.57 -8.46 -9.75
N SER A 47 -2.94 -9.57 -10.14
CA SER A 47 -3.08 -10.13 -11.48
C SER A 47 -3.32 -11.63 -11.50
N GLU A 48 -2.54 -12.43 -10.76
CA GLU A 48 -2.58 -13.89 -10.87
C GLU A 48 -3.94 -14.48 -10.48
N ALA A 49 -4.59 -13.95 -9.42
CA ALA A 49 -5.92 -14.40 -9.03
C ALA A 49 -6.96 -14.09 -10.11
N VAL A 50 -6.93 -12.89 -10.68
CA VAL A 50 -7.86 -12.47 -11.74
C VAL A 50 -7.65 -13.30 -13.01
N GLU A 51 -6.38 -13.58 -13.37
CA GLU A 51 -6.06 -14.41 -14.51
C GLU A 51 -6.52 -15.86 -14.32
N ALA A 52 -6.30 -16.41 -13.12
CA ALA A 52 -6.68 -17.78 -12.79
C ALA A 52 -8.20 -17.99 -12.74
N LEU A 53 -8.95 -17.02 -12.23
CA LEU A 53 -10.42 -17.12 -12.10
C LEU A 53 -11.17 -16.62 -13.34
N GLY A 54 -10.47 -16.03 -14.30
CA GLY A 54 -11.04 -15.48 -15.54
C GLY A 54 -11.43 -14.00 -15.40
N LYS A 55 -10.88 -13.17 -16.27
CA LYS A 55 -11.09 -11.70 -16.26
C LYS A 55 -12.56 -11.31 -16.45
N GLU A 56 -13.29 -12.05 -17.26
CA GLU A 56 -14.70 -11.77 -17.56
C GLU A 56 -15.62 -12.18 -16.41
N SER A 57 -15.18 -13.08 -15.54
CA SER A 57 -15.92 -13.57 -14.37
C SER A 57 -15.52 -12.88 -13.08
N THR A 58 -14.57 -11.95 -13.12
CA THR A 58 -14.02 -11.30 -11.93
C THR A 58 -14.34 -9.82 -11.92
N ILE A 59 -14.91 -9.36 -10.81
CA ILE A 59 -15.13 -7.93 -10.53
C ILE A 59 -14.14 -7.52 -9.46
N THR A 60 -13.34 -6.48 -9.73
CA THR A 60 -12.39 -5.91 -8.77
C THR A 60 -12.92 -4.57 -8.28
N GLU A 61 -13.18 -4.46 -6.99
CA GLU A 61 -13.67 -3.23 -6.36
C GLU A 61 -12.69 -2.74 -5.30
N PRO A 62 -12.21 -1.49 -5.38
CA PRO A 62 -11.37 -0.90 -4.35
C PRO A 62 -12.20 -0.48 -3.14
N LEU A 63 -11.68 -0.75 -1.93
CA LEU A 63 -12.25 -0.24 -0.69
C LEU A 63 -11.83 1.22 -0.50
N THR A 64 -12.71 2.15 -0.84
CA THR A 64 -12.42 3.59 -0.88
C THR A 64 -12.59 4.29 0.46
N HIS A 65 -13.25 3.66 1.45
CA HIS A 65 -13.52 4.26 2.75
C HIS A 65 -12.67 3.65 3.85
N ASN A 66 -12.03 4.51 4.64
CA ASN A 66 -11.26 4.15 5.82
C ASN A 66 -12.09 4.42 7.07
N TYR A 67 -12.56 3.34 7.72
CA TYR A 67 -13.34 3.41 8.97
C TYR A 67 -12.47 3.25 10.22
N ARG A 68 -11.18 2.99 10.06
CA ARG A 68 -10.23 2.76 11.17
C ARG A 68 -9.69 4.07 11.73
N SER A 69 -9.32 4.98 10.84
CA SER A 69 -8.58 6.19 11.18
C SER A 69 -9.48 7.42 11.15
N LEU A 70 -9.16 8.40 11.99
CA LEU A 70 -9.80 9.69 11.98
C LEU A 70 -9.41 10.51 10.73
N ARG A 71 -10.21 11.51 10.39
CA ARG A 71 -10.11 12.25 9.13
C ARG A 71 -8.72 12.82 8.86
N SER A 72 -8.13 13.52 9.81
CA SER A 72 -6.80 14.15 9.63
C SER A 72 -5.70 13.13 9.35
N VAL A 73 -5.80 11.91 9.90
CA VAL A 73 -4.84 10.83 9.63
C VAL A 73 -5.02 10.30 8.21
N VAL A 74 -6.25 10.14 7.75
CA VAL A 74 -6.54 9.70 6.37
C VAL A 74 -6.03 10.73 5.36
N GLU A 75 -6.32 12.01 5.59
CA GLU A 75 -5.88 13.12 4.73
C GLU A 75 -4.34 13.25 4.71
N PHE A 76 -3.70 13.11 5.88
CA PHE A 76 -2.25 13.10 5.98
C PHE A 76 -1.63 11.95 5.18
N ASN A 77 -2.17 10.74 5.31
CA ASN A 77 -1.68 9.57 4.57
C ASN A 77 -1.87 9.76 3.06
N ASN A 78 -3.04 10.22 2.61
CA ASN A 78 -3.30 10.50 1.20
C ASN A 78 -2.27 11.48 0.64
N LYS A 79 -2.07 12.62 1.30
CA LYS A 79 -1.11 13.64 0.89
C LYS A 79 0.34 13.15 0.90
N THR A 80 0.71 12.36 1.89
CA THR A 80 2.06 11.80 1.98
C THR A 80 2.33 10.86 0.83
N ILE A 81 1.39 9.93 0.55
CA ILE A 81 1.53 8.99 -0.57
C ILE A 81 1.55 9.74 -1.89
N GLU A 82 0.65 10.71 -2.11
CA GLU A 82 0.62 11.54 -3.31
C GLU A 82 1.98 12.23 -3.57
N CYS A 83 2.53 12.86 -2.53
CA CYS A 83 3.82 13.55 -2.61
C CYS A 83 4.99 12.58 -2.93
N VAL A 84 5.01 11.40 -2.32
CA VAL A 84 6.03 10.37 -2.59
C VAL A 84 5.89 9.85 -4.01
N VAL A 85 4.68 9.51 -4.45
CA VAL A 85 4.42 9.00 -5.81
C VAL A 85 4.80 10.03 -6.86
N GLU A 86 4.49 11.30 -6.65
CA GLU A 86 4.86 12.38 -7.58
C GLU A 86 6.39 12.56 -7.66
N LYS A 87 7.06 12.74 -6.52
CA LYS A 87 8.48 13.06 -6.48
C LYS A 87 9.37 11.87 -6.81
N ASP A 88 9.14 10.75 -6.17
CA ASP A 88 9.96 9.56 -6.37
C ASP A 88 9.64 8.89 -7.71
N GLY A 89 8.38 8.99 -8.17
CA GLY A 89 7.97 8.56 -9.51
C GLY A 89 8.67 9.37 -10.61
N ALA A 90 8.73 10.69 -10.47
CA ALA A 90 9.45 11.55 -11.41
C ALA A 90 10.96 11.25 -11.41
N TYR A 91 11.55 11.04 -10.22
CA TYR A 91 12.95 10.68 -10.08
C TYR A 91 13.25 9.31 -10.72
N LEU A 92 12.42 8.31 -10.47
CA LEU A 92 12.54 6.99 -11.07
C LEU A 92 12.44 7.04 -12.59
N ASN A 93 11.48 7.77 -13.13
CA ASN A 93 11.31 7.94 -14.57
C ASN A 93 12.55 8.60 -15.21
N ALA A 94 13.10 9.64 -14.58
CA ALA A 94 14.33 10.28 -15.05
C ALA A 94 15.54 9.33 -15.01
N MET A 95 15.64 8.46 -14.01
CA MET A 95 16.68 7.41 -13.95
C MET A 95 16.50 6.40 -15.10
N LEU A 96 15.27 5.97 -15.36
CA LEU A 96 14.96 5.03 -16.45
C LEU A 96 15.29 5.64 -17.82
N ASP A 97 14.96 6.91 -18.05
CA ASP A 97 15.28 7.64 -19.30
C ASP A 97 16.79 7.71 -19.50
N LYS A 98 17.53 7.99 -18.43
CA LYS A 98 19.00 8.02 -18.46
C LYS A 98 19.58 6.63 -18.76
N ALA A 99 19.10 5.59 -18.09
CA ALA A 99 19.56 4.22 -18.31
C ALA A 99 19.24 3.73 -19.75
N LEU A 100 18.09 4.13 -20.31
CA LEU A 100 17.76 3.83 -21.69
C LEU A 100 18.70 4.56 -22.67
N SER A 101 18.97 5.85 -22.44
CA SER A 101 19.88 6.63 -23.29
C SER A 101 21.31 6.09 -23.26
N ASN A 102 21.75 5.59 -22.12
CA ASN A 102 23.04 4.92 -21.94
C ASN A 102 23.07 3.47 -22.48
N LYS A 103 21.96 2.95 -22.98
CA LYS A 103 21.81 1.55 -23.42
C LYS A 103 22.03 0.50 -22.29
N GLU A 104 21.80 0.88 -21.04
CA GLU A 104 21.90 0.00 -19.87
C GLU A 104 20.66 -0.89 -19.72
N ILE A 105 19.53 -0.43 -20.26
CA ILE A 105 18.26 -1.15 -20.28
C ILE A 105 17.66 -1.19 -21.69
N THR A 106 16.80 -2.17 -21.94
CA THR A 106 16.09 -2.28 -23.22
C THR A 106 14.85 -1.36 -23.24
N PRO A 107 14.38 -0.92 -24.44
CA PRO A 107 13.13 -0.17 -24.57
C PRO A 107 11.92 -0.91 -23.98
N ALA A 108 11.88 -2.24 -24.08
CA ALA A 108 10.81 -3.03 -23.50
C ALA A 108 10.80 -2.96 -21.96
N LEU A 109 11.98 -3.06 -21.33
CA LEU A 109 12.10 -2.92 -19.87
C LEU A 109 11.77 -1.50 -19.42
N HIS A 110 12.26 -0.47 -20.14
CA HIS A 110 11.90 0.92 -19.87
C HIS A 110 10.39 1.10 -19.87
N SER A 111 9.70 0.68 -20.94
CA SER A 111 8.24 0.82 -21.07
C SER A 111 7.47 0.07 -19.99
N SER A 112 7.98 -1.07 -19.51
CA SER A 112 7.32 -1.83 -18.45
C SER A 112 7.47 -1.22 -17.05
N LEU A 113 8.51 -0.42 -16.83
CA LEU A 113 8.79 0.22 -15.54
C LEU A 113 8.39 1.70 -15.49
N TYR A 114 8.24 2.34 -16.64
CA TYR A 114 7.88 3.76 -16.72
C TYR A 114 6.50 4.00 -16.11
N ASN A 115 6.39 4.99 -15.26
CA ASN A 115 5.17 5.31 -14.49
C ASN A 115 4.70 4.18 -13.54
N ILE A 116 5.55 3.21 -13.20
CA ILE A 116 5.16 2.08 -12.33
C ILE A 116 4.66 2.56 -10.95
N MET A 117 5.25 3.64 -10.39
CA MET A 117 4.82 4.21 -9.12
C MET A 117 3.40 4.75 -9.21
N SER A 118 3.10 5.59 -10.19
CA SER A 118 1.76 6.15 -10.40
C SER A 118 0.72 5.07 -10.66
N SER A 119 1.07 4.05 -11.43
CA SER A 119 0.19 2.92 -11.70
C SER A 119 -0.07 2.04 -10.47
N ALA A 120 0.97 1.82 -9.64
CA ALA A 120 0.84 0.99 -8.43
C ALA A 120 -0.01 1.66 -7.34
N TYR A 121 -0.05 2.98 -7.30
CA TYR A 121 -0.75 3.77 -6.30
C TYR A 121 -1.94 4.57 -6.86
N ALA A 122 -2.44 4.22 -8.04
CA ALA A 122 -3.56 4.93 -8.67
C ALA A 122 -4.82 4.99 -7.79
N ASP A 123 -5.03 3.98 -6.97
CA ASP A 123 -6.18 3.81 -6.08
C ASP A 123 -5.85 4.09 -4.59
N HIS A 124 -4.78 4.83 -4.29
CA HIS A 124 -4.33 5.05 -2.92
C HIS A 124 -5.25 5.96 -2.11
N ASN A 125 -5.99 6.84 -2.78
CA ASN A 125 -6.76 7.88 -2.11
C ASN A 125 -7.99 7.30 -1.40
N GLN A 126 -8.04 7.48 -0.08
CA GLN A 126 -9.13 6.99 0.76
C GLN A 126 -9.97 8.15 1.28
N LYS A 127 -11.27 7.90 1.42
CA LYS A 127 -12.21 8.81 2.09
C LYS A 127 -12.33 8.42 3.56
N SER A 128 -12.43 9.38 4.46
CA SER A 128 -12.74 9.09 5.85
C SER A 128 -14.18 8.56 5.95
N GLY A 129 -14.31 7.36 6.48
CA GLY A 129 -15.60 6.74 6.85
C GLY A 129 -15.94 6.90 8.33
N SER A 130 -15.05 7.55 9.11
CA SER A 130 -15.26 7.76 10.54
C SER A 130 -16.50 8.63 10.79
N ARG A 131 -17.33 8.20 11.74
CA ARG A 131 -18.48 8.98 12.26
C ARG A 131 -18.12 9.82 13.46
N SER A 132 -16.87 9.78 13.92
CA SER A 132 -16.40 10.63 15.02
C SER A 132 -16.41 12.09 14.62
N SER A 133 -16.79 12.95 15.56
CA SER A 133 -16.63 14.39 15.44
C SER A 133 -15.17 14.84 15.62
N GLU A 134 -14.31 13.95 16.10
CA GLU A 134 -12.88 14.20 16.27
C GLU A 134 -12.15 14.07 14.94
N ASP A 135 -11.24 15.00 14.68
CA ASP A 135 -10.49 15.03 13.42
C ASP A 135 -9.22 14.17 13.43
N GLY A 136 -8.73 13.81 14.62
CA GLY A 136 -7.43 13.18 14.80
C GLY A 136 -6.27 14.16 14.68
N TYR A 137 -5.05 13.64 14.77
CA TYR A 137 -3.84 14.44 14.72
C TYR A 137 -2.73 13.68 13.99
N ALA A 138 -1.98 14.37 13.16
CA ALA A 138 -0.77 13.87 12.52
C ALA A 138 0.27 15.01 12.51
N GLU A 139 1.51 14.68 12.85
CA GLU A 139 2.62 15.63 12.91
C GLU A 139 3.88 15.04 12.27
N VAL A 140 4.65 15.87 11.60
CA VAL A 140 5.97 15.56 11.11
C VAL A 140 6.96 16.52 11.74
N THR A 141 7.92 15.98 12.49
CA THR A 141 8.99 16.77 13.09
C THR A 141 10.31 16.48 12.37
N ILE A 142 10.92 17.53 11.82
CA ILE A 142 12.25 17.46 11.23
C ILE A 142 13.25 18.02 12.25
N TYR A 143 14.26 17.24 12.60
CA TYR A 143 15.26 17.65 13.58
C TYR A 143 16.69 17.38 13.07
N ASP A 144 17.62 18.12 13.61
CA ASP A 144 19.04 17.94 13.34
C ASP A 144 19.65 16.91 14.32
N SER A 145 20.08 15.78 13.79
CA SER A 145 20.62 14.68 14.59
C SER A 145 21.96 15.04 15.28
N GLU A 146 22.68 16.04 14.80
CA GLU A 146 23.97 16.45 15.38
C GLU A 146 23.82 17.19 16.73
N ARG A 147 22.64 17.68 17.04
CA ARG A 147 22.37 18.42 18.29
C ARG A 147 22.12 17.55 19.52
N GLY A 148 22.26 16.24 19.43
CA GLY A 148 22.10 15.31 20.56
C GLY A 148 20.69 15.32 21.19
N PHE A 149 19.72 15.93 20.54
CA PHE A 149 18.34 16.02 20.98
C PHE A 149 17.57 14.74 20.61
N SER A 150 16.90 14.14 21.58
CA SER A 150 16.01 13.01 21.32
C SER A 150 14.57 13.49 21.26
N PRO A 151 14.00 13.71 20.06
CA PRO A 151 12.60 14.15 19.92
C PRO A 151 11.60 13.15 20.48
N PHE A 152 11.98 11.87 20.53
CA PHE A 152 11.13 10.81 21.07
C PHE A 152 10.77 11.03 22.55
N ILE A 153 11.75 11.36 23.39
CA ILE A 153 11.52 11.56 24.82
C ILE A 153 10.57 12.74 25.03
N GLN A 154 10.83 13.85 24.36
CA GLN A 154 9.99 15.03 24.48
C GLN A 154 8.57 14.78 23.98
N THR A 155 8.42 14.09 22.84
CA THR A 155 7.10 13.72 22.31
C THR A 155 6.34 12.81 23.29
N ILE A 156 7.02 11.82 23.89
CA ILE A 156 6.41 10.93 24.89
C ILE A 156 5.96 11.75 26.13
N GLU A 157 6.81 12.62 26.64
CA GLU A 157 6.50 13.46 27.81
C GLU A 157 5.30 14.38 27.53
N ASP A 158 5.24 14.98 26.34
CA ASP A 158 4.12 15.81 25.92
C ASP A 158 2.81 15.01 25.83
N VAL A 159 2.83 13.82 25.22
CA VAL A 159 1.68 12.94 25.14
C VAL A 159 1.19 12.50 26.52
N ILE A 160 2.12 12.14 27.42
CA ILE A 160 1.80 11.79 28.82
C ILE A 160 1.20 13.01 29.56
N SER A 161 1.72 14.20 29.34
CA SER A 161 1.20 15.44 29.98
C SER A 161 -0.25 15.75 29.56
N ARG A 162 -0.67 15.28 28.39
CA ARG A 162 -2.05 15.36 27.88
C ARG A 162 -2.98 14.29 28.45
N GLY A 163 -2.49 13.39 29.34
CA GLY A 163 -3.27 12.37 30.03
C GLY A 163 -3.26 11.00 29.39
N TYR A 164 -2.47 10.77 28.35
CA TYR A 164 -2.27 9.44 27.79
C TYR A 164 -1.35 8.61 28.70
N ARG A 165 -1.41 7.30 28.58
CA ARG A 165 -0.59 6.36 29.34
C ARG A 165 0.47 5.74 28.43
N TYR A 166 1.56 5.28 28.97
CA TYR A 166 2.61 4.57 28.18
C TYR A 166 2.07 3.43 27.32
N ARG A 167 1.05 2.71 27.80
CA ARG A 167 0.40 1.63 27.03
C ARG A 167 -0.40 2.12 25.81
N ASP A 168 -0.67 3.40 25.72
CA ASP A 168 -1.43 4.04 24.63
C ASP A 168 -0.47 4.55 23.54
N ILE A 169 0.87 4.40 23.73
CA ILE A 169 1.94 4.85 22.85
C ILE A 169 2.60 3.65 22.19
N LEU A 170 2.66 3.66 20.87
CA LEU A 170 3.39 2.66 20.08
C LEU A 170 4.50 3.36 19.29
N ILE A 171 5.73 2.83 19.39
CA ILE A 171 6.88 3.25 18.60
C ILE A 171 7.17 2.15 17.58
N LEU A 172 7.25 2.53 16.30
CA LEU A 172 7.48 1.63 15.17
C LEU A 172 8.87 1.81 14.58
#